data_13f390004d5ac8e23e3abb4cebe273fe
#
_entry.id   13f390004d5ac8e23e3abb4cebe273fe
#
_cell.length_a   1.000
_cell.length_b   1.000
_cell.length_c   1.000
_cell.angle_alpha   90.00
_cell.angle_beta   90.00
_cell.angle_gamma   90.00
#
_symmetry.space_group_name_H-M   'P 1'
#
loop_
_entity.id
_entity.type
_entity.pdbx_description
1 polymer ?
#
loop_
_entity_poly.entity_id
_entity_poly.type
_entity_poly.pdbx_seq_one_letter_code
_entity_poly.pdbx_strand_id
1 'polypeptide(L)'
;MIEKAEVLRYLRTNSAVEDANLLALIDSCTEAAYAAVQPKTIYRIFPCEMTESEVVIGGIPFHSRRLAQNLAGCKEVVAFAATLGTQGDTLLRAAKAESTAKLMVFQAVLAAMVEEVCDNLEKEICTAHRCRLRRRYSPGYYDLALESQKDFFRLMDITKRIGVTLSDNMLMIPSKSVTAFIGVENED
;
A
#
# COMPACT_ATOMS: atom_id res chain seq x y z
N MET A 1 -3.48 -6.63 -14.54
CA MET A 1 -2.75 -5.49 -15.17
C MET A 1 -3.54 -4.23 -14.86
N ILE A 2 -2.88 -3.17 -14.40
CA ILE A 2 -3.52 -1.90 -14.04
C ILE A 2 -4.30 -1.32 -15.23
N GLU A 3 -5.44 -0.71 -14.93
CA GLU A 3 -6.24 -0.02 -15.93
C GLU A 3 -5.69 1.39 -16.20
N LYS A 4 -5.71 1.82 -17.48
CA LYS A 4 -5.30 3.19 -17.85
C LYS A 4 -6.07 4.27 -17.08
N ALA A 5 -7.34 4.02 -16.80
CA ALA A 5 -8.19 4.94 -16.03
C ALA A 5 -7.61 5.21 -14.63
N GLU A 6 -7.04 4.20 -13.97
CA GLU A 6 -6.37 4.37 -12.68
C GLU A 6 -5.11 5.23 -12.80
N VAL A 7 -4.29 5.00 -13.83
CA VAL A 7 -3.10 5.83 -14.07
C VAL A 7 -3.47 7.29 -14.31
N LEU A 8 -4.51 7.54 -15.13
CA LEU A 8 -5.03 8.88 -15.40
C LEU A 8 -5.57 9.54 -14.12
N ARG A 9 -6.22 8.79 -13.24
CA ARG A 9 -6.66 9.27 -11.93
C ARG A 9 -5.49 9.76 -11.07
N TYR A 10 -4.38 9.00 -11.02
CA TYR A 10 -3.17 9.40 -10.29
C TYR A 10 -2.46 10.60 -10.95
N LEU A 11 -2.54 10.74 -12.26
CA LEU A 11 -2.07 11.93 -12.99
C LEU A 11 -2.96 13.16 -12.76
N ARG A 12 -4.13 13.00 -12.09
CA ARG A 12 -5.15 14.03 -11.89
C ARG A 12 -5.64 14.62 -13.21
N THR A 13 -5.72 13.80 -14.24
CA THR A 13 -6.27 14.19 -15.54
C THR A 13 -7.66 13.57 -15.73
N ASN A 14 -8.39 14.05 -16.74
CA ASN A 14 -9.69 13.49 -17.10
C ASN A 14 -9.49 12.09 -17.71
N SER A 15 -10.34 11.13 -17.35
CA SER A 15 -10.34 9.78 -17.94
C SER A 15 -10.67 9.76 -19.44
N ALA A 16 -11.25 10.83 -19.97
CA ALA A 16 -11.58 11.02 -21.40
C ALA A 16 -10.44 11.71 -22.19
N VAL A 17 -9.19 11.65 -21.71
CA VAL A 17 -8.04 12.21 -22.43
C VAL A 17 -7.81 11.46 -23.74
N GLU A 18 -7.81 12.19 -24.87
CA GLU A 18 -7.54 11.69 -26.23
C GLU A 18 -6.11 12.02 -26.71
N ASP A 19 -5.22 12.51 -25.83
CA ASP A 19 -3.82 12.79 -26.20
C ASP A 19 -3.08 11.47 -26.46
N ALA A 20 -2.91 11.16 -27.75
CA ALA A 20 -2.25 9.94 -28.19
C ALA A 20 -0.80 9.81 -27.69
N ASN A 21 -0.07 10.93 -27.51
CA ASN A 21 1.29 10.91 -26.99
C ASN A 21 1.31 10.55 -25.51
N LEU A 22 0.39 11.11 -24.73
CA LEU A 22 0.26 10.75 -23.31
C LEU A 22 -0.13 9.28 -23.13
N LEU A 23 -1.11 8.81 -23.92
CA LEU A 23 -1.55 7.41 -23.86
C LEU A 23 -0.42 6.44 -24.24
N ALA A 24 0.34 6.73 -25.28
CA ALA A 24 1.49 5.94 -25.68
C ALA A 24 2.60 5.94 -24.60
N LEU A 25 2.83 7.09 -23.94
CA LEU A 25 3.79 7.18 -22.83
C LEU A 25 3.33 6.36 -21.63
N ILE A 26 2.05 6.37 -21.30
CA ILE A 26 1.48 5.53 -20.23
C ILE A 26 1.69 4.05 -20.55
N ASP A 27 1.41 3.60 -21.78
CA ASP A 27 1.61 2.21 -22.19
C ASP A 27 3.08 1.79 -22.05
N SER A 28 3.99 2.58 -22.61
CA SER A 28 5.43 2.31 -22.54
C SER A 28 5.96 2.27 -21.09
N CYS A 29 5.55 3.21 -20.24
CA CYS A 29 5.93 3.21 -18.83
C CYS A 29 5.33 2.02 -18.07
N THR A 30 4.10 1.62 -18.40
CA THR A 30 3.44 0.47 -17.78
C THR A 30 4.16 -0.83 -18.12
N GLU A 31 4.47 -1.06 -19.38
CA GLU A 31 5.23 -2.24 -19.83
C GLU A 31 6.60 -2.30 -19.15
N ALA A 32 7.34 -1.19 -19.14
CA ALA A 32 8.64 -1.10 -18.50
C ALA A 32 8.56 -1.36 -16.99
N ALA A 33 7.50 -0.86 -16.31
CA ALA A 33 7.30 -1.10 -14.91
C ALA A 33 7.03 -2.58 -14.60
N TYR A 34 6.11 -3.22 -15.33
CA TYR A 34 5.84 -4.66 -15.14
C TYR A 34 7.06 -5.54 -15.42
N ALA A 35 7.90 -5.17 -16.40
CA ALA A 35 9.13 -5.91 -16.69
C ALA A 35 10.20 -5.76 -15.59
N ALA A 36 10.21 -4.67 -14.85
CA ALA A 36 11.27 -4.35 -13.90
C ALA A 36 10.94 -4.68 -12.45
N VAL A 37 9.71 -4.43 -11.98
CA VAL A 37 9.36 -4.53 -10.56
C VAL A 37 9.27 -5.98 -10.10
N GLN A 38 9.59 -6.19 -8.82
CA GLN A 38 9.50 -7.49 -8.15
C GLN A 38 8.68 -7.31 -6.86
N PRO A 39 7.35 -7.37 -6.96
CA PRO A 39 6.49 -7.18 -5.80
C PRO A 39 6.75 -8.22 -4.72
N LYS A 40 6.72 -7.78 -3.46
CA LYS A 40 6.76 -8.64 -2.28
C LYS A 40 5.67 -8.22 -1.34
N THR A 41 5.03 -9.20 -0.72
CA THR A 41 3.99 -8.99 0.28
C THR A 41 4.24 -9.83 1.52
N ILE A 42 3.70 -9.38 2.63
CA ILE A 42 3.61 -10.16 3.86
C ILE A 42 2.35 -9.73 4.59
N TYR A 43 1.65 -10.68 5.21
CA TYR A 43 0.58 -10.40 6.14
C TYR A 43 0.63 -11.32 7.36
N ARG A 44 0.00 -10.88 8.44
CA ARG A 44 -0.29 -11.67 9.64
C ARG A 44 -1.64 -11.26 10.19
N ILE A 45 -2.35 -12.22 10.76
CA ILE A 45 -3.60 -11.98 11.48
C ILE A 45 -3.27 -11.95 12.96
N PHE A 46 -3.79 -10.94 13.65
CA PHE A 46 -3.61 -10.72 15.07
C PHE A 46 -4.96 -10.59 15.75
N PRO A 47 -5.12 -11.08 16.99
CA PRO A 47 -6.22 -10.65 17.82
C PRO A 47 -6.12 -9.15 18.06
N CYS A 48 -7.25 -8.47 18.13
CA CYS A 48 -7.29 -7.06 18.48
C CYS A 48 -8.28 -6.81 19.62
N GLU A 49 -7.84 -5.99 20.58
CA GLU A 49 -8.65 -5.44 21.64
C GLU A 49 -8.74 -3.94 21.44
N MET A 50 -9.89 -3.35 21.73
CA MET A 50 -10.08 -1.95 21.46
C MET A 50 -10.90 -1.24 22.54
N THR A 51 -10.56 0.01 22.73
CA THR A 51 -11.33 1.02 23.46
C THR A 51 -11.83 2.08 22.47
N GLU A 52 -12.41 3.18 22.95
CA GLU A 52 -12.86 4.28 22.08
C GLU A 52 -11.73 5.00 21.32
N SER A 53 -10.49 4.94 21.79
CA SER A 53 -9.37 5.72 21.27
C SER A 53 -8.07 4.93 21.06
N GLU A 54 -8.08 3.64 21.38
CA GLU A 54 -6.89 2.79 21.30
C GLU A 54 -7.27 1.42 20.78
N VAL A 55 -6.39 0.86 19.94
CA VAL A 55 -6.48 -0.52 19.46
C VAL A 55 -5.18 -1.22 19.80
N VAL A 56 -5.25 -2.32 20.55
CA VAL A 56 -4.09 -3.16 20.86
C VAL A 56 -4.04 -4.30 19.85
N ILE A 57 -2.98 -4.36 19.06
CA ILE A 57 -2.76 -5.36 18.01
C ILE A 57 -1.47 -6.10 18.30
N GLY A 58 -1.56 -7.41 18.52
CA GLY A 58 -0.39 -8.22 18.86
C GLY A 58 0.35 -7.75 20.11
N GLY A 59 -0.34 -7.14 21.07
CA GLY A 59 0.20 -6.59 22.31
C GLY A 59 0.82 -5.19 22.16
N ILE A 60 0.70 -4.54 20.99
CA ILE A 60 1.20 -3.19 20.74
C ILE A 60 0.02 -2.22 20.66
N PRO A 61 -0.01 -1.14 21.46
CA PRO A 61 -1.07 -0.14 21.40
C PRO A 61 -0.90 0.82 20.24
N PHE A 62 -1.99 1.08 19.50
CA PHE A 62 -2.11 2.08 18.45
C PHE A 62 -3.20 3.09 18.83
N HIS A 63 -2.81 4.34 19.03
CA HIS A 63 -3.73 5.40 19.47
C HIS A 63 -4.38 6.07 18.27
N SER A 64 -5.65 5.75 18.01
CA SER A 64 -6.45 6.37 16.97
C SER A 64 -7.93 6.02 17.13
N ARG A 65 -8.76 7.04 17.30
CA ARG A 65 -10.23 6.88 17.33
C ARG A 65 -10.76 6.37 15.99
N ARG A 66 -10.18 6.85 14.89
CA ARG A 66 -10.61 6.46 13.55
C ARG A 66 -10.25 5.01 13.25
N LEU A 67 -9.09 4.54 13.67
CA LEU A 67 -8.74 3.13 13.56
C LEU A 67 -9.69 2.28 14.42
N ALA A 68 -9.95 2.66 15.67
CA ALA A 68 -10.90 1.96 16.53
C ALA A 68 -12.31 1.90 15.90
N GLN A 69 -12.79 2.99 15.32
CA GLN A 69 -14.05 3.02 14.56
C GLN A 69 -14.03 2.11 13.32
N ASN A 70 -12.93 2.12 12.57
CA ASN A 70 -12.76 1.26 11.39
C ASN A 70 -12.81 -0.22 11.77
N LEU A 71 -12.24 -0.59 12.91
CA LEU A 71 -12.13 -1.96 13.40
C LEU A 71 -13.27 -2.37 14.36
N ALA A 72 -14.24 -1.48 14.64
CA ALA A 72 -15.31 -1.73 15.63
C ALA A 72 -16.04 -3.05 15.35
N GLY A 73 -16.08 -3.96 16.34
CA GLY A 73 -16.70 -5.27 16.22
C GLY A 73 -15.82 -6.37 15.61
N CYS A 74 -14.64 -6.03 15.08
CA CYS A 74 -13.68 -7.05 14.65
C CYS A 74 -12.95 -7.64 15.87
N LYS A 75 -12.79 -8.96 15.90
CA LYS A 75 -11.98 -9.67 16.91
C LYS A 75 -10.55 -9.85 16.44
N GLU A 76 -10.36 -9.81 15.13
CA GLU A 76 -9.08 -10.01 14.47
C GLU A 76 -8.81 -8.91 13.46
N VAL A 77 -7.54 -8.63 13.25
CA VAL A 77 -7.06 -7.66 12.28
C VAL A 77 -5.92 -8.27 11.47
N VAL A 78 -5.97 -8.07 10.17
CA VAL A 78 -4.84 -8.30 9.29
C VAL A 78 -3.92 -7.08 9.36
N ALA A 79 -2.65 -7.29 9.70
CA ALA A 79 -1.58 -6.35 9.38
C ALA A 79 -0.87 -6.85 8.14
N PHE A 80 -0.67 -6.00 7.14
CA PHE A 80 0.08 -6.38 5.94
C PHE A 80 1.05 -5.30 5.50
N ALA A 81 2.07 -5.72 4.76
CA ALA A 81 2.95 -4.83 4.02
C ALA A 81 3.15 -5.34 2.60
N ALA A 82 3.26 -4.41 1.66
CA ALA A 82 3.51 -4.66 0.26
C ALA A 82 4.58 -3.69 -0.27
N THR A 83 5.37 -4.11 -1.24
CA THR A 83 6.36 -3.27 -1.92
C THR A 83 6.52 -3.69 -3.37
N LEU A 84 6.84 -2.75 -4.27
CA LEU A 84 7.26 -3.05 -5.64
C LEU A 84 8.76 -3.35 -5.76
N GLY A 85 9.50 -3.24 -4.65
CA GLY A 85 10.96 -3.42 -4.64
C GLY A 85 11.72 -2.17 -5.11
N THR A 86 13.05 -2.26 -5.08
CA THR A 86 13.96 -1.15 -5.39
C THR A 86 13.97 -0.74 -6.86
N GLN A 87 13.51 -1.61 -7.75
CA GLN A 87 13.44 -1.36 -9.19
C GLN A 87 12.49 -0.21 -9.53
N GLY A 88 11.39 -0.05 -8.77
CA GLY A 88 10.50 1.10 -8.90
C GLY A 88 11.24 2.43 -8.69
N ASP A 89 12.06 2.53 -7.64
CA ASP A 89 12.87 3.73 -7.37
C ASP A 89 13.94 3.95 -8.44
N THR A 90 14.47 2.88 -9.03
CA THR A 90 15.44 2.96 -10.13
C THR A 90 14.78 3.53 -11.39
N LEU A 91 13.57 3.09 -11.74
CA LEU A 91 12.80 3.65 -12.86
C LEU A 91 12.50 5.14 -12.63
N LEU A 92 12.12 5.53 -11.42
CA LEU A 92 11.85 6.93 -11.09
C LEU A 92 13.11 7.81 -11.23
N ARG A 93 14.27 7.32 -10.79
CA ARG A 93 15.54 8.04 -10.97
C ARG A 93 15.93 8.21 -12.43
N ALA A 94 15.79 7.15 -13.23
CA ALA A 94 16.05 7.21 -14.67
C ALA A 94 15.10 8.18 -15.37
N ALA A 95 13.81 8.09 -15.10
CA ALA A 95 12.81 8.98 -15.67
C ALA A 95 13.03 10.45 -15.29
N LYS A 96 13.48 10.74 -14.07
CA LYS A 96 13.82 12.09 -13.62
C LYS A 96 14.95 12.71 -14.44
N ALA A 97 15.92 11.91 -14.86
CA ALA A 97 17.02 12.37 -15.71
C ALA A 97 16.59 12.58 -17.17
N GLU A 98 15.53 11.93 -17.62
CA GLU A 98 15.06 11.95 -19.01
C GLU A 98 14.04 13.08 -19.24
N SER A 99 12.91 13.07 -18.51
CA SER A 99 11.90 14.14 -18.61
C SER A 99 10.94 14.16 -17.41
N THR A 100 10.42 15.36 -17.11
CA THR A 100 9.41 15.55 -16.07
C THR A 100 8.11 14.78 -16.39
N ALA A 101 7.69 14.76 -17.64
CA ALA A 101 6.49 14.05 -18.06
C ALA A 101 6.60 12.54 -17.78
N LYS A 102 7.74 11.94 -18.18
CA LYS A 102 8.01 10.52 -17.93
C LYS A 102 8.08 10.18 -16.44
N LEU A 103 8.69 11.06 -15.64
CA LEU A 103 8.71 10.92 -14.18
C LEU A 103 7.29 10.92 -13.59
N MET A 104 6.43 11.86 -14.01
CA MET A 104 5.04 11.94 -13.53
C MET A 104 4.25 10.69 -13.92
N VAL A 105 4.41 10.21 -15.15
CA VAL A 105 3.73 8.98 -15.61
C VAL A 105 4.22 7.77 -14.81
N PHE A 106 5.52 7.58 -14.62
CA PHE A 106 6.02 6.47 -13.77
C PHE A 106 5.54 6.57 -12.32
N GLN A 107 5.46 7.78 -11.76
CA GLN A 107 4.91 7.97 -10.41
C GLN A 107 3.46 7.47 -10.33
N ALA A 108 2.65 7.76 -11.34
CA ALA A 108 1.25 7.34 -11.42
C ALA A 108 1.12 5.82 -11.65
N VAL A 109 1.87 5.28 -12.62
CA VAL A 109 1.90 3.85 -12.94
C VAL A 109 2.29 3.02 -11.71
N LEU A 110 3.40 3.36 -11.07
CA LEU A 110 3.89 2.62 -9.90
C LEU A 110 2.97 2.79 -8.67
N ALA A 111 2.25 3.92 -8.55
CA ALA A 111 1.24 4.09 -7.52
C ALA A 111 0.03 3.16 -7.77
N ALA A 112 -0.47 3.09 -9.01
CA ALA A 112 -1.54 2.16 -9.38
C ALA A 112 -1.10 0.69 -9.20
N MET A 113 0.14 0.36 -9.54
CA MET A 113 0.68 -1.01 -9.40
C MET A 113 0.77 -1.46 -7.94
N VAL A 114 1.22 -0.61 -7.01
CA VAL A 114 1.30 -1.02 -5.60
C VAL A 114 -0.09 -1.21 -5.00
N GLU A 115 -1.08 -0.44 -5.43
CA GLU A 115 -2.48 -0.66 -5.04
C GLU A 115 -3.02 -1.98 -5.61
N GLU A 116 -2.75 -2.30 -6.89
CA GLU A 116 -3.11 -3.59 -7.48
C GLU A 116 -2.51 -4.77 -6.68
N VAL A 117 -1.25 -4.65 -6.24
CA VAL A 117 -0.61 -5.66 -5.38
C VAL A 117 -1.34 -5.80 -4.05
N CYS A 118 -1.73 -4.69 -3.42
CA CYS A 118 -2.51 -4.72 -2.19
C CYS A 118 -3.89 -5.36 -2.39
N ASP A 119 -4.60 -4.99 -3.46
CA ASP A 119 -5.94 -5.54 -3.76
C ASP A 119 -5.90 -7.05 -4.05
N ASN A 120 -4.85 -7.52 -4.71
CA ASN A 120 -4.65 -8.94 -4.95
C ASN A 120 -4.35 -9.69 -3.66
N LEU A 121 -3.52 -9.13 -2.78
CA LEU A 121 -3.24 -9.70 -1.46
C LEU A 121 -4.54 -9.80 -0.61
N GLU A 122 -5.39 -8.78 -0.63
CA GLU A 122 -6.68 -8.84 0.07
C GLU A 122 -7.58 -9.97 -0.44
N LYS A 123 -7.65 -10.16 -1.76
CA LYS A 123 -8.40 -11.27 -2.37
C LYS A 123 -7.84 -12.64 -1.95
N GLU A 124 -6.51 -12.77 -1.91
CA GLU A 124 -5.83 -13.98 -1.44
C GLU A 124 -6.18 -14.28 0.02
N ILE A 125 -6.12 -13.26 0.90
CA ILE A 125 -6.48 -13.39 2.31
C ILE A 125 -7.95 -13.79 2.47
N CYS A 126 -8.87 -13.10 1.79
CA CYS A 126 -10.30 -13.43 1.81
C CYS A 126 -10.56 -14.89 1.42
N THR A 127 -9.88 -15.35 0.36
CA THR A 127 -10.02 -16.73 -0.12
C THR A 127 -9.44 -17.75 0.85
N ALA A 128 -8.24 -17.50 1.37
CA ALA A 128 -7.53 -18.40 2.27
C ALA A 128 -8.23 -18.56 3.62
N HIS A 129 -8.80 -17.49 4.16
CA HIS A 129 -9.39 -17.44 5.49
C HIS A 129 -10.94 -17.47 5.48
N ARG A 130 -11.57 -17.48 4.31
CA ARG A 130 -13.05 -17.45 4.13
C ARG A 130 -13.68 -16.31 4.95
N CYS A 131 -13.15 -15.11 4.78
CA CYS A 131 -13.57 -13.94 5.53
C CYS A 131 -13.81 -12.76 4.60
N ARG A 132 -14.46 -11.72 5.12
CA ARG A 132 -14.52 -10.40 4.50
C ARG A 132 -13.53 -9.47 5.18
N LEU A 133 -12.98 -8.55 4.41
CA LEU A 133 -12.07 -7.55 4.90
C LEU A 133 -12.69 -6.17 4.83
N ARG A 134 -12.46 -5.37 5.86
CA ARG A 134 -12.82 -3.95 5.89
C ARG A 134 -11.88 -3.12 5.02
N ARG A 135 -12.06 -1.81 5.03
CA ARG A 135 -11.15 -0.90 4.33
C ARG A 135 -9.80 -0.83 5.02
N ARG A 136 -8.74 -0.74 4.21
CA ARG A 136 -7.36 -0.50 4.66
C ARG A 136 -7.26 0.77 5.51
N TYR A 137 -6.47 0.71 6.56
CA TYR A 137 -6.14 1.85 7.40
C TYR A 137 -4.63 1.87 7.70
N SER A 138 -3.95 2.90 7.27
CA SER A 138 -2.49 2.98 7.31
C SER A 138 -1.99 4.04 8.30
N PRO A 139 -0.83 3.86 8.94
CA PRO A 139 -0.16 4.94 9.67
C PRO A 139 0.03 6.18 8.79
N GLY A 140 -0.17 7.36 9.37
CA GLY A 140 -0.15 8.64 8.67
C GLY A 140 -1.50 9.08 8.09
N TYR A 141 -2.55 8.26 8.20
CA TYR A 141 -3.90 8.66 7.78
C TYR A 141 -4.74 9.10 8.98
N TYR A 142 -5.49 10.19 8.78
CA TYR A 142 -6.36 10.81 9.79
C TYR A 142 -5.60 11.07 11.12
N ASP A 143 -5.98 10.38 12.19
CA ASP A 143 -5.45 10.52 13.54
C ASP A 143 -4.49 9.38 13.97
N LEU A 144 -4.18 8.43 13.09
CA LEU A 144 -3.13 7.45 13.33
C LEU A 144 -1.78 8.06 12.94
N ALA A 145 -0.99 8.44 13.93
CA ALA A 145 0.27 9.12 13.72
C ALA A 145 1.22 8.34 12.80
N LEU A 146 1.99 9.04 11.96
CA LEU A 146 2.96 8.40 11.05
C LEU A 146 4.05 7.66 11.83
N GLU A 147 4.39 8.10 13.02
CA GLU A 147 5.35 7.47 13.94
C GLU A 147 4.95 6.04 14.31
N SER A 148 3.65 5.70 14.24
CA SER A 148 3.14 4.34 14.44
C SER A 148 3.71 3.33 13.43
N GLN A 149 4.35 3.80 12.35
CA GLN A 149 5.12 2.95 11.45
C GLN A 149 6.22 2.15 12.17
N LYS A 150 6.86 2.72 13.19
CA LYS A 150 7.89 2.00 13.97
C LYS A 150 7.33 0.76 14.63
N ASP A 151 6.18 0.90 15.25
CA ASP A 151 5.51 -0.19 15.94
C ASP A 151 4.93 -1.20 14.96
N PHE A 152 4.42 -0.73 13.83
CA PHE A 152 3.99 -1.59 12.73
C PHE A 152 5.15 -2.45 12.20
N PHE A 153 6.32 -1.87 12.02
CA PHE A 153 7.52 -2.59 11.57
C PHE A 153 8.00 -3.63 12.58
N ARG A 154 7.89 -3.34 13.89
CA ARG A 154 8.19 -4.30 14.97
C ARG A 154 7.19 -5.47 14.94
N LEU A 155 5.90 -5.18 14.79
CA LEU A 155 4.82 -6.16 14.76
C LEU A 155 5.03 -7.21 13.66
N MET A 156 5.51 -6.77 12.49
CA MET A 156 5.56 -7.56 11.27
C MET A 156 6.96 -8.07 10.89
N ASP A 157 8.02 -7.54 11.50
CA ASP A 157 9.43 -7.81 11.10
C ASP A 157 9.69 -7.54 9.61
N ILE A 158 9.11 -6.42 9.10
CA ILE A 158 8.98 -6.10 7.67
C ILE A 158 10.33 -6.03 6.98
N THR A 159 11.32 -5.37 7.61
CA THR A 159 12.66 -5.19 7.03
C THR A 159 13.30 -6.52 6.69
N LYS A 160 13.24 -7.48 7.61
CA LYS A 160 13.85 -8.80 7.43
C LYS A 160 13.11 -9.64 6.39
N ARG A 161 11.79 -9.49 6.29
CA ARG A 161 10.96 -10.35 5.46
C ARG A 161 10.83 -9.90 4.01
N ILE A 162 10.63 -8.62 3.77
CA ILE A 162 10.42 -8.08 2.42
C ILE A 162 11.40 -6.97 2.02
N GLY A 163 12.36 -6.65 2.91
CA GLY A 163 13.44 -5.71 2.61
C GLY A 163 13.03 -4.22 2.59
N VAL A 164 11.87 -3.88 3.18
CA VAL A 164 11.46 -2.48 3.34
C VAL A 164 12.02 -1.94 4.65
N THR A 165 12.61 -0.75 4.61
CA THR A 165 13.14 -0.04 5.77
C THR A 165 12.41 1.28 5.98
N LEU A 166 12.57 1.88 7.17
CA LEU A 166 12.11 3.24 7.47
C LEU A 166 13.29 4.18 7.54
N SER A 167 13.14 5.35 6.92
CA SER A 167 14.03 6.49 7.18
C SER A 167 13.72 7.12 8.54
N ASP A 168 14.56 8.07 8.98
CA ASP A 168 14.33 8.83 10.21
C ASP A 168 13.01 9.61 10.19
N ASN A 169 12.55 10.00 9.01
CA ASN A 169 11.27 10.69 8.78
C ASN A 169 10.09 9.73 8.52
N MET A 170 10.20 8.47 8.89
CA MET A 170 9.16 7.45 8.73
C MET A 170 8.76 7.15 7.27
N LEU A 171 9.56 7.55 6.29
CA LEU A 171 9.34 7.19 4.89
C LEU A 171 9.85 5.78 4.63
N MET A 172 9.04 4.98 3.94
CA MET A 172 9.43 3.63 3.52
C MET A 172 10.41 3.65 2.35
N ILE A 173 11.38 2.77 2.38
CA ILE A 173 12.37 2.53 1.33
C ILE A 173 12.36 1.02 1.03
N PRO A 174 11.97 0.59 -0.17
CA PRO A 174 11.62 1.34 -1.40
C PRO A 174 10.37 2.23 -1.24
N SER A 175 10.31 3.32 -2.04
CA SER A 175 9.25 4.36 -1.90
C SER A 175 7.85 3.86 -2.26
N LYS A 176 7.74 2.89 -3.16
CA LYS A 176 6.47 2.27 -3.55
C LYS A 176 6.19 1.05 -2.67
N SER A 177 5.92 1.34 -1.41
CA SER A 177 5.57 0.38 -0.37
C SER A 177 4.35 0.86 0.41
N VAL A 178 3.57 -0.07 0.92
CA VAL A 178 2.34 0.16 1.69
C VAL A 178 2.37 -0.70 2.93
N THR A 179 1.90 -0.15 4.05
CA THR A 179 1.56 -0.88 5.27
C THR A 179 0.14 -0.55 5.66
N ALA A 180 -0.65 -1.52 6.06
CA ALA A 180 -2.02 -1.26 6.50
C ALA A 180 -2.55 -2.29 7.49
N PHE A 181 -3.51 -1.84 8.30
CA PHE A 181 -4.41 -2.67 9.09
C PHE A 181 -5.74 -2.84 8.37
N ILE A 182 -6.32 -4.03 8.47
CA ILE A 182 -7.63 -4.35 7.90
C ILE A 182 -8.40 -5.21 8.90
N GLY A 183 -9.59 -4.78 9.29
CA GLY A 183 -10.47 -5.58 10.14
C GLY A 183 -10.96 -6.83 9.43
N VAL A 184 -10.97 -7.96 10.14
CA VAL A 184 -11.53 -9.22 9.66
C VAL A 184 -12.98 -9.34 10.11
N GLU A 185 -13.88 -9.56 9.16
CA GLU A 185 -15.27 -9.90 9.38
C GLU A 185 -15.45 -11.38 9.05
N ASN A 186 -15.66 -12.20 10.08
CA ASN A 186 -15.94 -13.61 9.87
C ASN A 186 -17.35 -13.75 9.27
N GLU A 187 -17.52 -14.61 8.29
CA GLU A 187 -18.84 -15.00 7.83
C GLU A 187 -19.45 -15.91 8.90
N ASP A 188 -20.56 -15.46 9.51
CA ASP A 188 -21.38 -16.26 10.44
C ASP A 188 -21.99 -17.47 9.75
#